data_f6ab7dda717ec3bd95da1f15f73dab49
#
_entry.id   f6ab7dda717ec3bd95da1f15f73dab49
#
_cell.length_a   1.000
_cell.length_b   1.000
_cell.length_c   1.000
_cell.angle_alpha   90.00
_cell.angle_beta   90.00
_cell.angle_gamma   90.00
#
_symmetry.space_group_name_H-M   'P 1'
#
loop_
_entity.id
_entity.type
_entity.pdbx_description
1 polymer ?
#
loop_
_entity_poly.entity_id
_entity_poly.type
_entity_poly.pdbx_seq_one_letter_code
_entity_poly.pdbx_strand_id
1 'polypeptide(L)'
;VTSPLLCVRDLKVVIGGRHILHGVDLDVAAGGVTALLGRNGAGKTTTVRGVLGLVPRTGSVRYGGDETVGMTTHQIVRRGIGYVPEDRGVFVALTVAENLRLAERDPDPAYDLVHELFPELKQRARQQAGTLSGGQQQMVAIGRTLLNRGNRLVIADEPTKGLAPRVVTEVAVALERAAQAVPVLLVEQNLALVRRLAAHCVVLADGRTAHAGPAAELLADTEKSKTLLGVGRRADVTARGGDH
;
A
#
# COMPACT_ATOMS: atom_id res chain seq x y z
N VAL A 1 25.23 2.76 4.81
CA VAL A 1 23.76 2.73 5.01
C VAL A 1 23.19 3.82 4.13
N THR A 2 22.49 3.45 3.05
CA THR A 2 21.82 4.42 2.16
C THR A 2 20.69 5.11 2.94
N SER A 3 20.62 6.44 2.84
CA SER A 3 19.53 7.20 3.48
C SER A 3 18.17 6.74 2.95
N PRO A 4 17.13 6.64 3.80
CA PRO A 4 15.79 6.25 3.35
C PRO A 4 15.23 7.27 2.34
N LEU A 5 14.45 6.80 1.36
CA LEU A 5 13.78 7.64 0.38
C LEU A 5 12.64 8.43 1.00
N LEU A 6 11.85 7.77 1.86
CA LEU A 6 10.81 8.39 2.68
C LEU A 6 11.18 8.21 4.15
N CYS A 7 11.21 9.30 4.89
CA CYS A 7 11.52 9.33 6.31
C CYS A 7 10.40 10.09 7.04
N VAL A 8 9.68 9.40 7.91
CA VAL A 8 8.58 9.95 8.70
C VAL A 8 9.00 9.93 10.16
N ARG A 9 8.79 11.06 10.87
CA ARG A 9 9.12 11.18 12.29
C ARG A 9 7.99 11.89 13.04
N ASP A 10 7.58 11.29 14.15
CA ASP A 10 6.55 11.78 15.06
C ASP A 10 5.27 12.22 14.34
N LEU A 11 4.88 11.49 13.29
CA LEU A 11 3.70 11.83 12.51
C LEU A 11 2.44 11.69 13.36
N LYS A 12 1.72 12.79 13.55
CA LYS A 12 0.45 12.85 14.26
C LYS A 12 -0.65 13.31 13.32
N VAL A 13 -1.83 12.70 13.47
CA VAL A 13 -3.03 13.02 12.68
C VAL A 13 -4.23 13.06 13.60
N VAL A 14 -5.01 14.12 13.47
CA VAL A 14 -6.29 14.31 14.18
C VAL A 14 -7.40 14.43 13.14
N ILE A 15 -8.44 13.61 13.26
CA ILE A 15 -9.61 13.63 12.38
C ILE A 15 -10.87 13.76 13.23
N GLY A 16 -11.68 14.79 12.98
CA GLY A 16 -12.91 15.04 13.75
C GLY A 16 -12.67 15.17 15.25
N GLY A 17 -11.57 15.78 15.68
CA GLY A 17 -11.17 15.95 17.07
C GLY A 17 -10.59 14.69 17.73
N ARG A 18 -10.50 13.56 17.01
CA ARG A 18 -9.92 12.32 17.52
C ARG A 18 -8.48 12.17 17.05
N HIS A 19 -7.56 11.88 17.95
CA HIS A 19 -6.21 11.51 17.62
C HIS A 19 -6.21 10.09 17.01
N ILE A 20 -5.79 9.96 15.76
CA ILE A 20 -5.68 8.67 15.06
C ILE A 20 -4.23 8.20 15.05
N LEU A 21 -3.29 9.13 14.82
CA LEU A 21 -1.86 8.84 14.94
C LEU A 21 -1.28 9.67 16.09
N HIS A 22 -0.46 9.00 16.89
CA HIS A 22 0.08 9.52 18.15
C HIS A 22 1.61 9.70 18.13
N GLY A 23 2.22 9.67 16.93
CA GLY A 23 3.65 9.72 16.72
C GLY A 23 4.11 8.45 16.00
N VAL A 24 4.00 8.44 14.67
CA VAL A 24 4.46 7.34 13.82
C VAL A 24 5.82 7.69 13.24
N ASP A 25 6.75 6.75 13.39
CA ASP A 25 8.04 6.75 12.72
C ASP A 25 8.07 5.66 11.66
N LEU A 26 8.46 6.00 10.44
CA LEU A 26 8.51 5.09 9.30
C LEU A 26 9.63 5.48 8.37
N ASP A 27 10.47 4.52 8.01
CA ASP A 27 11.47 4.66 6.96
C ASP A 27 11.15 3.71 5.81
N VAL A 28 11.19 4.24 4.58
CA VAL A 28 11.10 3.45 3.35
C VAL A 28 12.44 3.52 2.64
N ALA A 29 13.05 2.37 2.41
CA ALA A 29 14.32 2.26 1.71
C ALA A 29 14.23 2.79 0.27
N ALA A 30 15.37 3.19 -0.30
CA ALA A 30 15.46 3.67 -1.68
C ALA A 30 15.36 2.53 -2.74
N GLY A 31 15.03 1.31 -2.31
CA GLY A 31 14.81 0.15 -3.19
C GLY A 31 14.06 -0.96 -2.50
N GLY A 32 13.50 -1.87 -3.29
CA GLY A 32 12.75 -3.02 -2.80
C GLY A 32 11.40 -2.66 -2.16
N VAL A 33 10.92 -3.54 -1.31
CA VAL A 33 9.62 -3.41 -0.64
C VAL A 33 9.80 -3.21 0.86
N THR A 34 9.21 -2.14 1.40
CA THR A 34 9.01 -1.93 2.83
C THR A 34 7.54 -2.17 3.16
N ALA A 35 7.24 -3.05 4.12
CA ALA A 35 5.88 -3.33 4.54
C ALA A 35 5.47 -2.47 5.74
N LEU A 36 4.27 -1.87 5.68
CA LEU A 36 3.60 -1.24 6.81
C LEU A 36 2.50 -2.19 7.30
N LEU A 37 2.71 -2.78 8.46
CA LEU A 37 1.87 -3.80 9.06
C LEU A 37 1.10 -3.24 10.27
N GLY A 38 0.09 -3.98 10.70
CA GLY A 38 -0.69 -3.67 11.89
C GLY A 38 -2.11 -4.18 11.77
N ARG A 39 -2.79 -4.26 12.89
CA ARG A 39 -4.19 -4.70 12.96
C ARG A 39 -5.12 -3.71 12.26
N ASN A 40 -6.37 -4.12 12.02
CA ASN A 40 -7.41 -3.18 11.57
C ASN A 40 -7.57 -2.07 12.60
N GLY A 41 -7.61 -0.81 12.12
CA GLY A 41 -7.68 0.36 12.99
C GLY A 41 -6.36 0.83 13.59
N ALA A 42 -5.23 0.16 13.34
CA ALA A 42 -3.91 0.59 13.86
C ALA A 42 -3.39 1.92 13.28
N GLY A 43 -4.03 2.48 12.25
CA GLY A 43 -3.65 3.75 11.65
C GLY A 43 -2.89 3.65 10.32
N LYS A 44 -2.79 2.47 9.70
CA LYS A 44 -2.02 2.25 8.46
C LYS A 44 -2.44 3.18 7.31
N THR A 45 -3.70 3.13 6.88
CA THR A 45 -4.24 4.00 5.82
C THR A 45 -4.16 5.47 6.20
N THR A 46 -4.35 5.80 7.48
CA THR A 46 -4.21 7.17 7.98
C THR A 46 -2.76 7.65 7.88
N THR A 47 -1.78 6.77 8.13
CA THR A 47 -0.36 7.07 7.93
C THR A 47 -0.07 7.39 6.46
N VAL A 48 -0.57 6.56 5.52
CA VAL A 48 -0.45 6.83 4.08
C VAL A 48 -1.11 8.16 3.70
N ARG A 49 -2.33 8.43 4.17
CA ARG A 49 -3.02 9.70 3.94
C ARG A 49 -2.25 10.89 4.53
N GLY A 50 -1.64 10.72 5.68
CA GLY A 50 -0.73 11.70 6.28
C GLY A 50 0.49 11.95 5.39
N VAL A 51 1.19 10.90 4.94
CA VAL A 51 2.34 11.02 4.02
C VAL A 51 1.95 11.78 2.74
N LEU A 52 0.80 11.46 2.15
CA LEU A 52 0.31 12.08 0.91
C LEU A 52 -0.30 13.49 1.10
N GLY A 53 -0.45 13.96 2.34
CA GLY A 53 -1.08 15.25 2.62
C GLY A 53 -2.59 15.30 2.38
N LEU A 54 -3.24 14.16 2.42
CA LEU A 54 -4.70 14.02 2.26
C LEU A 54 -5.47 14.35 3.55
N VAL A 55 -4.78 14.43 4.68
CA VAL A 55 -5.33 14.80 5.98
C VAL A 55 -4.41 15.79 6.70
N PRO A 56 -4.94 16.65 7.59
CA PRO A 56 -4.13 17.50 8.45
C PRO A 56 -3.15 16.66 9.28
N ARG A 57 -1.91 17.09 9.33
CA ARG A 57 -0.82 16.38 9.99
C ARG A 57 0.18 17.31 10.64
N THR A 58 0.88 16.80 11.66
CA THR A 58 2.05 17.41 12.29
C THR A 58 3.17 16.36 12.41
N GLY A 59 4.37 16.81 12.78
CA GLY A 59 5.58 15.98 12.75
C GLY A 59 6.44 16.32 11.53
N SER A 60 7.24 15.37 11.04
CA SER A 60 8.09 15.55 9.86
C SER A 60 7.86 14.40 8.87
N VAL A 61 7.72 14.73 7.60
CA VAL A 61 7.64 13.79 6.47
C VAL A 61 8.61 14.26 5.40
N ARG A 62 9.76 13.59 5.30
CA ARG A 62 10.79 13.91 4.33
C ARG A 62 10.79 12.90 3.19
N TYR A 63 10.69 13.38 1.97
CA TYR A 63 10.71 12.58 0.75
C TYR A 63 11.84 13.04 -0.17
N GLY A 64 12.77 12.14 -0.48
CA GLY A 64 13.96 12.46 -1.26
C GLY A 64 14.85 13.53 -0.58
N GLY A 65 14.81 13.62 0.75
CA GLY A 65 15.53 14.60 1.54
C GLY A 65 14.74 15.88 1.87
N ASP A 66 13.67 16.18 1.13
CA ASP A 66 12.88 17.40 1.31
C ASP A 66 11.70 17.20 2.27
N GLU A 67 11.46 18.19 3.14
CA GLU A 67 10.29 18.21 4.01
C GLU A 67 9.00 18.44 3.19
N THR A 68 7.97 17.63 3.43
CA THR A 68 6.69 17.70 2.71
C THR A 68 5.51 18.12 3.59
N VAL A 69 5.70 18.26 4.91
CA VAL A 69 4.68 18.84 5.78
C VAL A 69 4.47 20.31 5.38
N GLY A 70 3.19 20.69 5.15
CA GLY A 70 2.86 22.01 4.58
C GLY A 70 2.69 22.03 3.06
N MET A 71 3.16 21.00 2.33
CA MET A 71 2.87 20.89 0.90
C MET A 71 1.46 20.33 0.66
N THR A 72 0.86 20.74 -0.46
CA THR A 72 -0.40 20.14 -0.93
C THR A 72 -0.17 18.74 -1.50
N THR A 73 -1.20 17.90 -1.49
CA THR A 73 -1.14 16.55 -2.08
C THR A 73 -0.61 16.57 -3.52
N HIS A 74 -1.07 17.52 -4.33
CA HIS A 74 -0.62 17.67 -5.70
C HIS A 74 0.90 17.95 -5.82
N GLN A 75 1.46 18.80 -4.94
CA GLN A 75 2.91 19.06 -4.91
C GLN A 75 3.70 17.83 -4.50
N ILE A 76 3.18 17.04 -3.54
CA ILE A 76 3.78 15.79 -3.07
C ILE A 76 3.78 14.74 -4.19
N VAL A 77 2.63 14.50 -4.81
CA VAL A 77 2.48 13.47 -5.87
C VAL A 77 3.33 13.79 -7.10
N ARG A 78 3.47 15.08 -7.46
CA ARG A 78 4.35 15.50 -8.56
C ARG A 78 5.84 15.20 -8.34
N ARG A 79 6.25 14.90 -7.13
CA ARG A 79 7.62 14.44 -6.83
C ARG A 79 7.88 12.98 -7.19
N GLY A 80 6.89 12.31 -7.83
CA GLY A 80 6.99 10.94 -8.30
C GLY A 80 6.45 9.92 -7.31
N ILE A 81 5.37 10.22 -6.59
CA ILE A 81 4.67 9.22 -5.78
C ILE A 81 3.46 8.69 -6.55
N GLY A 82 3.45 7.38 -6.81
CA GLY A 82 2.30 6.62 -7.27
C GLY A 82 1.52 6.07 -6.09
N TYR A 83 0.19 6.09 -6.15
CA TYR A 83 -0.67 5.58 -5.07
C TYR A 83 -1.74 4.65 -5.60
N VAL A 84 -1.82 3.45 -5.03
CA VAL A 84 -2.88 2.47 -5.22
C VAL A 84 -3.72 2.46 -3.96
N PRO A 85 -4.92 3.05 -3.94
CA PRO A 85 -5.76 3.14 -2.76
C PRO A 85 -6.47 1.81 -2.46
N GLU A 86 -6.87 1.62 -1.19
CA GLU A 86 -7.62 0.45 -0.71
C GLU A 86 -8.95 0.23 -1.45
N ASP A 87 -9.65 1.32 -1.80
CA ASP A 87 -10.93 1.32 -2.51
C ASP A 87 -10.77 1.20 -4.04
N ARG A 88 -9.52 0.98 -4.52
CA ARG A 88 -9.11 0.90 -5.92
C ARG A 88 -9.20 2.23 -6.69
N GLY A 89 -10.10 3.14 -6.34
CA GLY A 89 -10.28 4.46 -6.96
C GLY A 89 -10.51 4.41 -8.48
N VAL A 90 -11.20 3.36 -9.00
CA VAL A 90 -11.54 3.23 -10.42
C VAL A 90 -12.75 4.08 -10.75
N PHE A 91 -12.73 4.72 -11.92
CA PHE A 91 -13.87 5.45 -12.47
C PHE A 91 -14.82 4.44 -13.12
N VAL A 92 -15.86 4.04 -12.41
CA VAL A 92 -16.76 2.93 -12.78
C VAL A 92 -17.52 3.16 -14.08
N ALA A 93 -17.82 4.42 -14.41
CA ALA A 93 -18.54 4.79 -15.64
C ALA A 93 -17.63 4.84 -16.88
N LEU A 94 -16.31 4.86 -16.68
CA LEU A 94 -15.34 4.90 -17.76
C LEU A 94 -14.89 3.48 -18.14
N THR A 95 -14.46 3.32 -19.38
CA THR A 95 -13.83 2.09 -19.87
C THR A 95 -12.46 1.87 -19.19
N VAL A 96 -11.92 0.66 -19.30
CA VAL A 96 -10.55 0.33 -18.86
C VAL A 96 -9.55 1.26 -19.54
N ALA A 97 -9.62 1.43 -20.85
CA ALA A 97 -8.70 2.30 -21.60
C ALA A 97 -8.78 3.77 -21.13
N GLU A 98 -9.99 4.29 -20.88
CA GLU A 98 -10.16 5.65 -20.38
C GLU A 98 -9.62 5.81 -18.95
N ASN A 99 -9.82 4.80 -18.07
CA ASN A 99 -9.23 4.78 -16.75
C ASN A 99 -7.71 4.85 -16.79
N LEU A 100 -7.08 4.09 -17.69
CA LEU A 100 -5.63 4.11 -17.87
C LEU A 100 -5.17 5.48 -18.41
N ARG A 101 -5.83 5.99 -19.45
CA ARG A 101 -5.51 7.28 -20.08
C ARG A 101 -5.55 8.44 -19.08
N LEU A 102 -6.55 8.48 -18.19
CA LEU A 102 -6.65 9.52 -17.15
C LEU A 102 -5.48 9.52 -16.16
N ALA A 103 -4.75 8.42 -16.06
CA ALA A 103 -3.60 8.29 -15.17
C ALA A 103 -2.27 8.67 -15.83
N GLU A 104 -2.26 8.89 -17.16
CA GLU A 104 -1.05 9.28 -17.88
C GLU A 104 -0.54 10.64 -17.39
N ARG A 105 0.72 10.67 -17.01
CA ARG A 105 1.44 11.90 -16.62
C ARG A 105 2.76 12.04 -17.37
N ASP A 106 3.27 10.92 -17.90
CA ASP A 106 4.50 10.84 -18.65
C ASP A 106 4.22 10.95 -20.15
N PRO A 107 5.13 11.51 -20.95
CA PRO A 107 5.01 11.56 -22.41
C PRO A 107 5.12 10.18 -23.06
N ASP A 108 5.74 9.21 -22.38
CA ASP A 108 5.88 7.80 -22.81
C ASP A 108 5.35 6.86 -21.71
N PRO A 109 4.02 6.68 -21.62
CA PRO A 109 3.41 5.81 -20.60
C PRO A 109 3.79 4.34 -20.82
N ALA A 110 4.03 3.59 -19.75
CA ALA A 110 4.44 2.19 -19.75
C ALA A 110 3.31 1.21 -20.06
N TYR A 111 2.59 1.38 -21.16
CA TYR A 111 1.51 0.47 -21.57
C TYR A 111 1.98 -0.95 -21.84
N ASP A 112 3.18 -1.11 -22.39
CA ASP A 112 3.84 -2.39 -22.60
C ASP A 112 3.96 -3.19 -21.31
N LEU A 113 4.49 -2.58 -20.25
CA LEU A 113 4.60 -3.19 -18.93
C LEU A 113 3.23 -3.52 -18.35
N VAL A 114 2.27 -2.60 -18.40
CA VAL A 114 0.92 -2.82 -17.85
C VAL A 114 0.22 -3.97 -18.57
N HIS A 115 0.35 -4.08 -19.89
CA HIS A 115 -0.27 -5.16 -20.67
C HIS A 115 0.48 -6.49 -20.56
N GLU A 116 1.79 -6.48 -20.26
CA GLU A 116 2.55 -7.67 -19.92
C GLU A 116 2.09 -8.24 -18.58
N LEU A 117 1.96 -7.39 -17.56
CA LEU A 117 1.54 -7.79 -16.22
C LEU A 117 0.05 -8.19 -16.14
N PHE A 118 -0.78 -7.48 -16.88
CA PHE A 118 -2.23 -7.64 -16.88
C PHE A 118 -2.81 -7.72 -18.30
N PRO A 119 -2.60 -8.83 -19.02
CA PRO A 119 -3.07 -8.99 -20.40
C PRO A 119 -4.59 -8.79 -20.55
N GLU A 120 -5.36 -9.11 -19.50
CA GLU A 120 -6.81 -8.92 -19.47
C GLU A 120 -7.22 -7.45 -19.66
N LEU A 121 -6.41 -6.49 -19.20
CA LEU A 121 -6.73 -5.06 -19.36
C LEU A 121 -6.74 -4.65 -20.83
N LYS A 122 -5.83 -5.21 -21.64
CA LYS A 122 -5.81 -5.00 -23.10
C LYS A 122 -7.04 -5.62 -23.75
N GLN A 123 -7.39 -6.86 -23.39
CA GLN A 123 -8.54 -7.56 -23.93
C GLN A 123 -9.88 -6.87 -23.61
N ARG A 124 -9.96 -6.24 -22.42
CA ARG A 124 -11.14 -5.55 -21.91
C ARG A 124 -11.09 -4.02 -22.05
N ALA A 125 -10.20 -3.51 -22.91
CA ALA A 125 -9.96 -2.07 -23.04
C ALA A 125 -11.22 -1.22 -23.23
N ARG A 126 -12.23 -1.75 -23.93
CA ARG A 126 -13.52 -1.09 -24.20
C ARG A 126 -14.62 -1.38 -23.16
N GLN A 127 -14.36 -2.27 -22.20
CA GLN A 127 -15.32 -2.64 -21.16
C GLN A 127 -15.35 -1.55 -20.08
N GLN A 128 -16.54 -1.19 -19.59
CA GLN A 128 -16.71 -0.27 -18.47
C GLN A 128 -16.12 -0.89 -17.18
N ALA A 129 -15.32 -0.10 -16.44
CA ALA A 129 -14.65 -0.57 -15.23
C ALA A 129 -15.63 -0.98 -14.12
N GLY A 130 -16.82 -0.43 -14.08
CA GLY A 130 -17.88 -0.82 -13.14
C GLY A 130 -18.40 -2.24 -13.33
N THR A 131 -18.22 -2.84 -14.53
CA THR A 131 -18.67 -4.21 -14.84
C THR A 131 -17.57 -5.26 -14.61
N LEU A 132 -16.38 -4.82 -14.23
CA LEU A 132 -15.25 -5.69 -13.92
C LEU A 132 -15.40 -6.36 -12.55
N SER A 133 -14.83 -7.56 -12.40
CA SER A 133 -14.67 -8.16 -11.08
C SER A 133 -13.79 -7.29 -10.17
N GLY A 134 -13.88 -7.48 -8.85
CA GLY A 134 -13.04 -6.75 -7.90
C GLY A 134 -11.54 -6.93 -8.15
N GLY A 135 -11.12 -8.13 -8.61
CA GLY A 135 -9.73 -8.38 -8.99
C GLY A 135 -9.31 -7.62 -10.23
N GLN A 136 -10.15 -7.58 -11.26
CA GLN A 136 -9.88 -6.82 -12.49
C GLN A 136 -9.83 -5.30 -12.23
N GLN A 137 -10.71 -4.79 -11.36
CA GLN A 137 -10.64 -3.40 -10.92
C GLN A 137 -9.31 -3.10 -10.18
N GLN A 138 -8.81 -4.04 -9.38
CA GLN A 138 -7.52 -3.92 -8.73
C GLN A 138 -6.37 -3.87 -9.74
N MET A 139 -6.42 -4.70 -10.79
CA MET A 139 -5.45 -4.64 -11.89
C MET A 139 -5.46 -3.27 -12.59
N VAL A 140 -6.66 -2.68 -12.81
CA VAL A 140 -6.79 -1.32 -13.34
C VAL A 140 -6.12 -0.30 -12.41
N ALA A 141 -6.36 -0.37 -11.11
CA ALA A 141 -5.79 0.56 -10.12
C ALA A 141 -4.25 0.49 -10.09
N ILE A 142 -3.69 -0.73 -10.08
CA ILE A 142 -2.25 -0.94 -10.14
C ILE A 142 -1.68 -0.48 -11.49
N GLY A 143 -2.35 -0.87 -12.60
CA GLY A 143 -1.95 -0.47 -13.95
C GLY A 143 -1.87 1.04 -14.12
N ARG A 144 -2.87 1.79 -13.63
CA ARG A 144 -2.86 3.27 -13.61
C ARG A 144 -1.63 3.84 -12.93
N THR A 145 -1.18 3.20 -11.85
CA THR A 145 0.00 3.64 -11.13
C THR A 145 1.28 3.31 -11.90
N LEU A 146 1.37 2.10 -12.45
CA LEU A 146 2.56 1.62 -13.17
C LEU A 146 2.76 2.25 -14.55
N LEU A 147 1.73 2.88 -15.13
CA LEU A 147 1.87 3.65 -16.38
C LEU A 147 2.91 4.76 -16.30
N ASN A 148 3.15 5.31 -15.11
CA ASN A 148 4.02 6.48 -14.96
C ASN A 148 5.44 6.06 -14.62
N ARG A 149 6.35 6.08 -15.61
CA ARG A 149 7.78 5.76 -15.46
C ARG A 149 8.50 6.72 -14.51
N GLY A 150 8.01 7.95 -14.37
CA GLY A 150 8.53 8.96 -13.45
C GLY A 150 8.25 8.71 -11.97
N ASN A 151 7.55 7.63 -11.62
CA ASN A 151 7.36 7.26 -10.22
C ASN A 151 8.69 6.89 -9.57
N ARG A 152 8.96 7.47 -8.40
CA ARG A 152 10.13 7.22 -7.55
C ARG A 152 9.77 6.45 -6.28
N LEU A 153 8.48 6.34 -5.97
CA LEU A 153 7.90 5.55 -4.89
C LEU A 153 6.49 5.13 -5.30
N VAL A 154 6.15 3.87 -5.11
CA VAL A 154 4.78 3.36 -5.20
C VAL A 154 4.28 3.03 -3.80
N ILE A 155 3.13 3.56 -3.42
CA ILE A 155 2.43 3.20 -2.19
C ILE A 155 1.22 2.36 -2.57
N ALA A 156 1.13 1.13 -2.08
CA ALA A 156 0.00 0.22 -2.29
C ALA A 156 -0.70 -0.07 -0.96
N ASP A 157 -1.93 0.42 -0.82
CA ASP A 157 -2.70 0.33 0.43
C ASP A 157 -3.70 -0.83 0.36
N GLU A 158 -3.40 -1.91 1.10
CA GLU A 158 -4.15 -3.18 1.15
C GLU A 158 -4.53 -3.74 -0.24
N PRO A 159 -3.57 -3.85 -1.19
CA PRO A 159 -3.86 -4.15 -2.59
C PRO A 159 -4.44 -5.56 -2.82
N THR A 160 -4.38 -6.45 -1.83
CA THR A 160 -4.91 -7.81 -1.95
C THR A 160 -6.20 -8.04 -1.16
N LYS A 161 -6.73 -7.01 -0.51
CA LYS A 161 -7.91 -7.12 0.35
C LYS A 161 -9.15 -7.58 -0.42
N GLY A 162 -9.76 -8.66 0.07
CA GLY A 162 -11.00 -9.20 -0.51
C GLY A 162 -10.85 -9.83 -1.89
N LEU A 163 -9.62 -10.15 -2.33
CA LEU A 163 -9.36 -10.79 -3.61
C LEU A 163 -9.29 -12.31 -3.48
N ALA A 164 -9.66 -13.00 -4.57
CA ALA A 164 -9.46 -14.45 -4.69
C ALA A 164 -7.97 -14.81 -4.73
N PRO A 165 -7.55 -15.99 -4.23
CA PRO A 165 -6.15 -16.39 -4.15
C PRO A 165 -5.35 -16.26 -5.46
N ARG A 166 -5.98 -16.60 -6.59
CA ARG A 166 -5.36 -16.44 -7.92
C ARG A 166 -4.99 -14.98 -8.20
N VAL A 167 -5.91 -14.05 -7.92
CA VAL A 167 -5.68 -12.61 -8.17
C VAL A 167 -4.63 -12.05 -7.21
N VAL A 168 -4.60 -12.53 -5.95
CA VAL A 168 -3.54 -12.20 -4.99
C VAL A 168 -2.16 -12.54 -5.57
N THR A 169 -2.04 -13.71 -6.23
CA THR A 169 -0.78 -14.11 -6.88
C THR A 169 -0.40 -13.17 -8.03
N GLU A 170 -1.36 -12.78 -8.87
CA GLU A 170 -1.14 -11.87 -10.00
C GLU A 170 -0.73 -10.47 -9.50
N VAL A 171 -1.39 -9.97 -8.46
CA VAL A 171 -1.01 -8.70 -7.79
C VAL A 171 0.40 -8.79 -7.18
N ALA A 172 0.74 -9.93 -6.54
CA ALA A 172 2.06 -10.14 -5.98
C ALA A 172 3.16 -10.07 -7.05
N VAL A 173 2.96 -10.72 -8.20
CA VAL A 173 3.89 -10.67 -9.34
C VAL A 173 4.05 -9.24 -9.86
N ALA A 174 2.95 -8.49 -9.98
CA ALA A 174 3.00 -7.12 -10.44
C ALA A 174 3.77 -6.20 -9.49
N LEU A 175 3.54 -6.33 -8.17
CA LEU A 175 4.27 -5.56 -7.16
C LEU A 175 5.74 -5.95 -7.09
N GLU A 176 6.06 -7.23 -7.23
CA GLU A 176 7.43 -7.74 -7.30
C GLU A 176 8.18 -7.16 -8.51
N ARG A 177 7.53 -7.14 -9.68
CA ARG A 177 8.09 -6.54 -10.89
C ARG A 177 8.27 -5.03 -10.75
N ALA A 178 7.28 -4.33 -10.18
CA ALA A 178 7.38 -2.90 -9.91
C ALA A 178 8.55 -2.58 -8.95
N ALA A 179 8.74 -3.40 -7.91
CA ALA A 179 9.80 -3.20 -6.91
C ALA A 179 11.22 -3.37 -7.46
N GLN A 180 11.39 -3.95 -8.65
CA GLN A 180 12.68 -4.00 -9.36
C GLN A 180 13.08 -2.63 -9.92
N ALA A 181 12.11 -1.79 -10.26
CA ALA A 181 12.33 -0.48 -10.88
C ALA A 181 12.12 0.68 -9.90
N VAL A 182 11.20 0.55 -8.94
CA VAL A 182 10.80 1.62 -8.04
C VAL A 182 10.55 1.08 -6.63
N PRO A 183 11.01 1.76 -5.55
CA PRO A 183 10.69 1.37 -4.18
C PRO A 183 9.17 1.28 -3.95
N VAL A 184 8.75 0.30 -3.16
CA VAL A 184 7.33 0.08 -2.83
C VAL A 184 7.12 0.16 -1.31
N LEU A 185 6.19 1.01 -0.87
CA LEU A 185 5.59 0.94 0.46
C LEU A 185 4.31 0.10 0.36
N LEU A 186 4.36 -1.11 0.89
CA LEU A 186 3.26 -2.06 0.88
C LEU A 186 2.54 -2.03 2.22
N VAL A 187 1.31 -1.54 2.26
CA VAL A 187 0.46 -1.62 3.44
C VAL A 187 -0.36 -2.90 3.36
N GLU A 188 -0.19 -3.81 4.31
CA GLU A 188 -0.82 -5.13 4.22
C GLU A 188 -1.07 -5.78 5.58
N GLN A 189 -1.98 -6.77 5.57
CA GLN A 189 -2.22 -7.71 6.66
C GLN A 189 -1.93 -9.15 6.23
N ASN A 190 -1.79 -9.39 4.92
CA ASN A 190 -1.49 -10.70 4.37
C ASN A 190 0.00 -11.02 4.57
N LEU A 191 0.31 -11.75 5.64
CA LEU A 191 1.70 -12.08 5.99
C LEU A 191 2.40 -12.98 4.96
N ALA A 192 1.65 -13.76 4.18
CA ALA A 192 2.23 -14.56 3.10
C ALA A 192 2.77 -13.65 1.98
N LEU A 193 2.01 -12.60 1.63
CA LEU A 193 2.47 -11.60 0.67
C LEU A 193 3.68 -10.82 1.20
N VAL A 194 3.63 -10.40 2.46
CA VAL A 194 4.75 -9.68 3.11
C VAL A 194 6.01 -10.53 3.14
N ARG A 195 5.89 -11.80 3.49
CA ARG A 195 7.03 -12.76 3.49
C ARG A 195 7.65 -12.92 2.12
N ARG A 196 6.83 -12.87 1.07
CA ARG A 196 7.29 -12.98 -0.32
C ARG A 196 8.02 -11.73 -0.82
N LEU A 197 7.52 -10.53 -0.45
CA LEU A 197 7.93 -9.28 -1.12
C LEU A 197 8.83 -8.38 -0.26
N ALA A 198 8.60 -8.31 1.06
CA ALA A 198 9.17 -7.27 1.89
C ALA A 198 10.53 -7.68 2.50
N ALA A 199 11.54 -6.82 2.32
CA ALA A 199 12.80 -6.94 3.03
C ALA A 199 12.73 -6.35 4.44
N HIS A 200 12.01 -5.23 4.60
CA HIS A 200 11.83 -4.52 5.86
C HIS A 200 10.35 -4.36 6.19
N CYS A 201 10.04 -4.25 7.48
CA CYS A 201 8.69 -3.95 7.92
C CYS A 201 8.68 -2.95 9.09
N VAL A 202 7.59 -2.20 9.13
CA VAL A 202 7.19 -1.36 10.26
C VAL A 202 5.83 -1.84 10.72
N VAL A 203 5.65 -2.04 12.02
CA VAL A 203 4.37 -2.46 12.60
C VAL A 203 3.77 -1.31 13.40
N LEU A 204 2.52 -1.00 13.09
CA LEU A 204 1.74 -0.03 13.85
C LEU A 204 0.83 -0.73 14.86
N ALA A 205 0.77 -0.18 16.06
CA ALA A 205 -0.22 -0.48 17.08
C ALA A 205 -0.71 0.83 17.70
N ASP A 206 -2.01 0.99 17.80
CA ASP A 206 -2.67 2.13 18.45
C ASP A 206 -2.11 3.50 17.98
N GLY A 207 -1.94 3.66 16.68
CA GLY A 207 -1.46 4.90 16.07
C GLY A 207 0.01 5.24 16.35
N ARG A 208 0.82 4.27 16.76
CA ARG A 208 2.26 4.42 17.02
C ARG A 208 3.06 3.31 16.32
N THR A 209 4.33 3.56 16.11
CA THR A 209 5.26 2.52 15.67
C THR A 209 5.61 1.62 16.85
N ALA A 210 5.24 0.35 16.74
CA ALA A 210 5.51 -0.67 17.76
C ALA A 210 6.75 -1.49 17.45
N HIS A 211 7.11 -1.60 16.16
CA HIS A 211 8.31 -2.33 15.71
C HIS A 211 8.76 -1.83 14.34
N ALA A 212 10.07 -1.84 14.12
CA ALA A 212 10.68 -1.64 12.81
C ALA A 212 11.92 -2.55 12.69
N GLY A 213 12.12 -3.18 11.53
CA GLY A 213 13.25 -4.06 11.28
C GLY A 213 13.07 -4.98 10.08
N PRO A 214 13.96 -5.98 9.91
CA PRO A 214 13.85 -6.97 8.84
C PRO A 214 12.54 -7.76 8.93
N ALA A 215 11.82 -7.85 7.82
CA ALA A 215 10.54 -8.57 7.79
C ALA A 215 10.69 -10.06 8.12
N ALA A 216 11.78 -10.68 7.67
CA ALA A 216 12.08 -12.09 7.94
C ALA A 216 12.22 -12.39 9.44
N GLU A 217 12.87 -11.51 10.20
CA GLU A 217 13.06 -11.68 11.65
C GLU A 217 11.72 -11.60 12.40
N LEU A 218 10.88 -10.60 12.08
CA LEU A 218 9.55 -10.48 12.67
C LEU A 218 8.69 -11.71 12.36
N LEU A 219 8.71 -12.19 11.10
CA LEU A 219 7.86 -13.30 10.64
C LEU A 219 8.38 -14.69 11.10
N ALA A 220 9.64 -14.79 11.52
CA ALA A 220 10.19 -15.99 12.15
C ALA A 220 9.81 -16.08 13.63
N ASP A 221 9.65 -14.95 14.32
CA ASP A 221 9.25 -14.89 15.72
C ASP A 221 7.71 -14.95 15.82
N THR A 222 7.21 -16.18 16.03
CA THR A 222 5.77 -16.45 16.10
C THR A 222 5.09 -15.72 17.25
N GLU A 223 5.72 -15.61 18.42
CA GLU A 223 5.11 -14.95 19.60
C GLU A 223 5.05 -13.43 19.40
N LYS A 224 6.13 -12.84 18.88
CA LYS A 224 6.16 -11.42 18.54
C LYS A 224 5.14 -11.07 17.45
N SER A 225 5.06 -11.89 16.40
CA SER A 225 4.06 -11.74 15.34
C SER A 225 2.64 -11.86 15.86
N LYS A 226 2.33 -12.81 16.75
CA LYS A 226 1.02 -12.94 17.39
C LYS A 226 0.68 -11.71 18.24
N THR A 227 1.61 -11.25 19.04
CA THR A 227 1.41 -10.10 19.93
C THR A 227 1.12 -8.82 19.13
N LEU A 228 1.96 -8.52 18.14
CA LEU A 228 1.91 -7.28 17.37
C LEU A 228 0.80 -7.28 16.30
N LEU A 229 0.57 -8.42 15.65
CA LEU A 229 -0.34 -8.51 14.50
C LEU A 229 -1.65 -9.23 14.81
N GLY A 230 -1.77 -9.87 15.98
CA GLY A 230 -2.98 -10.56 16.41
C GLY A 230 -3.26 -11.87 15.63
N VAL A 231 -2.25 -12.46 15.02
CA VAL A 231 -2.37 -13.71 14.26
C VAL A 231 -2.39 -14.88 15.24
N GLY A 232 -3.57 -15.45 15.50
CA GLY A 232 -3.67 -16.62 16.41
C GLY A 232 -4.98 -16.73 17.23
N ARG A 233 -5.92 -15.79 17.11
CA ARG A 233 -7.20 -15.85 17.85
C ARG A 233 -8.40 -16.27 16.99
N ARG A 234 -8.28 -17.28 16.13
CA ARG A 234 -9.43 -17.90 15.46
C ARG A 234 -9.35 -19.43 15.51
N ALA A 235 -9.43 -20.00 16.72
CA ALA A 235 -9.65 -21.44 16.88
C ALA A 235 -10.21 -21.84 18.26
N ASP A 236 -10.93 -20.98 19.02
CA ASP A 236 -11.52 -21.42 20.30
C ASP A 236 -12.88 -20.76 20.60
N VAL A 237 -13.82 -20.79 19.66
CA VAL A 237 -15.22 -20.39 19.95
C VAL A 237 -16.23 -21.41 19.38
N THR A 238 -15.87 -22.68 19.26
CA THR A 238 -16.86 -23.74 18.96
C THR A 238 -16.59 -25.02 19.75
N ALA A 239 -16.54 -24.91 21.08
CA ALA A 239 -16.61 -26.08 21.94
C ALA A 239 -17.08 -25.70 23.36
N ARG A 240 -18.28 -25.16 23.49
CA ARG A 240 -19.07 -25.19 24.76
C ARG A 240 -20.52 -24.90 24.43
N GLY A 241 -21.34 -25.92 24.30
CA GLY A 241 -22.78 -25.76 24.16
C GLY A 241 -23.44 -27.05 23.67
N GLY A 242 -23.38 -28.08 24.48
CA GLY A 242 -24.16 -29.28 24.29
C GLY A 242 -24.09 -30.14 25.54
N ASP A 243 -24.87 -29.75 26.55
CA ASP A 243 -25.46 -30.67 27.56
C ASP A 243 -26.37 -29.86 28.45
N HIS A 244 -27.64 -29.94 28.15
CA HIS A 244 -28.78 -30.17 29.09
C HIS A 244 -30.07 -30.10 28.29
#